data_a3b3baef9146c62d14162780938ce353
#
_entry.id   a3b3baef9146c62d14162780938ce353
#
_cell.length_a   1.000
_cell.length_b   1.000
_cell.length_c   1.000
_cell.angle_alpha   90.00
_cell.angle_beta   90.00
_cell.angle_gamma   90.00
#
_symmetry.space_group_name_H-M   'P 1'
#
loop_
_entity.id
_entity.type
_entity.pdbx_description
1 polymer ?
#
loop_
_entity_poly.entity_id
_entity_poly.type
_entity_poly.pdbx_seq_one_letter_code
_entity_poly.pdbx_strand_id
1 'polypeptide(L)'
;AERVMLMPERPWRDFYRQFGGEGQIQVRERMVATLTELMQRPDHTCVLAVSHGSAIKEFMDHVKGAAADERDRVPGNCSVLHFAFDDESDTFELVEVFTQEDYARELGLEPLAAAVGPQRG
;
A
#
# COMPACT_ATOMS: atom_id res chain seq x y z
N ALA A 1 16.73 14.91 10.99
CA ALA A 1 17.10 14.64 9.59
C ALA A 1 18.34 13.75 9.51
N GLU A 2 19.39 14.08 10.26
CA GLU A 2 20.63 13.28 10.26
C GLU A 2 20.39 11.83 10.69
N ARG A 3 19.54 11.62 11.67
CA ARG A 3 19.20 10.26 12.12
C ARG A 3 18.49 9.44 11.04
N VAL A 4 17.65 10.10 10.26
CA VAL A 4 16.96 9.43 9.14
C VAL A 4 17.97 9.02 8.07
N MET A 5 18.98 9.84 7.80
CA MET A 5 20.05 9.53 6.86
C MET A 5 20.94 8.37 7.30
N LEU A 6 20.99 8.09 8.61
CA LEU A 6 21.77 6.98 9.18
C LEU A 6 20.92 5.72 9.40
N MET A 7 19.74 5.64 8.79
CA MET A 7 18.90 4.47 8.89
C MET A 7 19.60 3.20 8.39
N PRO A 8 19.35 2.05 9.04
CA PRO A 8 19.80 0.76 8.52
C PRO A 8 19.09 0.41 7.20
N GLU A 9 19.56 -0.59 6.51
CA GLU A 9 18.97 -1.04 5.24
C GLU A 9 17.48 -1.35 5.30
N ARG A 10 16.97 -1.73 6.47
CA ARG A 10 15.55 -1.97 6.70
C ARG A 10 14.99 -0.97 7.71
N PRO A 11 14.95 0.32 7.36
CA PRO A 11 14.62 1.38 8.31
C PRO A 11 13.17 1.35 8.78
N TRP A 12 12.29 0.79 7.98
CA TRP A 12 10.86 0.85 8.19
C TRP A 12 10.32 -0.14 9.22
N ARG A 13 11.08 -1.17 9.61
CA ARG A 13 10.55 -2.19 10.52
C ARG A 13 10.15 -1.62 11.86
N ASP A 14 11.14 -1.26 12.67
CA ASP A 14 10.89 -0.80 14.03
C ASP A 14 11.61 0.51 14.36
N PHE A 15 12.30 1.09 13.38
CA PHE A 15 13.11 2.30 13.59
C PHE A 15 12.29 3.43 14.21
N TYR A 16 11.09 3.67 13.70
CA TYR A 16 10.28 4.80 14.14
C TYR A 16 9.65 4.61 15.51
N ARG A 17 9.61 3.39 16.04
CA ARG A 17 9.05 3.13 17.37
C ARG A 17 9.81 3.85 18.47
N GLN A 18 11.11 4.03 18.32
CA GLN A 18 11.93 4.77 19.28
C GLN A 18 11.55 6.25 19.40
N PHE A 19 10.80 6.77 18.44
CA PHE A 19 10.30 8.15 18.41
C PHE A 19 8.78 8.21 18.65
N GLY A 20 8.16 7.15 19.12
CA GLY A 20 6.71 7.08 19.31
C GLY A 20 5.91 6.77 18.04
N GLY A 21 6.58 6.46 16.93
CA GLY A 21 5.93 6.06 15.68
C GLY A 21 5.61 4.57 15.63
N GLU A 22 4.91 4.17 14.57
CA GLU A 22 4.57 2.78 14.35
C GLU A 22 5.67 2.04 13.59
N GLY A 23 5.93 0.78 13.95
CA GLY A 23 6.71 -0.14 13.15
C GLY A 23 5.89 -0.72 12.01
N GLN A 24 6.55 -1.37 11.09
CA GLN A 24 5.94 -1.98 9.90
C GLN A 24 4.81 -2.97 10.26
N ILE A 25 5.05 -3.82 11.23
CA ILE A 25 4.05 -4.83 11.65
C ILE A 25 2.82 -4.16 12.26
N GLN A 26 3.00 -3.11 13.04
CA GLN A 26 1.89 -2.37 13.63
C GLN A 26 1.01 -1.70 12.58
N VAL A 27 1.61 -1.13 11.55
CA VAL A 27 0.88 -0.54 10.42
C VAL A 27 0.08 -1.63 9.70
N ARG A 28 0.69 -2.77 9.42
CA ARG A 28 0.03 -3.91 8.76
C ARG A 28 -1.17 -4.39 9.56
N GLU A 29 -0.99 -4.63 10.85
CA GLU A 29 -2.07 -5.10 11.73
C GLU A 29 -3.24 -4.11 11.79
N ARG A 30 -2.94 -2.82 11.89
CA ARG A 30 -3.95 -1.76 11.92
C ARG A 30 -4.71 -1.68 10.59
N MET A 31 -4.03 -1.74 9.46
CA MET A 31 -4.66 -1.72 8.15
C MET A 31 -5.58 -2.92 7.95
N VAL A 32 -5.10 -4.11 8.28
CA VAL A 32 -5.88 -5.35 8.14
C VAL A 32 -7.13 -5.30 9.03
N ALA A 33 -6.98 -4.93 10.29
CA ALA A 33 -8.09 -4.86 11.23
C ALA A 33 -9.15 -3.84 10.77
N THR A 34 -8.73 -2.66 10.37
CA THR A 34 -9.63 -1.59 9.95
C THR A 34 -10.40 -1.96 8.67
N LEU A 35 -9.70 -2.45 7.66
CA LEU A 35 -10.31 -2.79 6.39
C LEU A 35 -11.22 -4.01 6.51
N THR A 36 -10.84 -5.00 7.31
CA THR A 36 -11.68 -6.16 7.58
C THR A 36 -12.98 -5.74 8.27
N GLU A 37 -12.89 -4.90 9.30
CA GLU A 37 -14.07 -4.39 9.99
C GLU A 37 -15.00 -3.62 9.04
N LEU A 38 -14.44 -2.77 8.19
CA LEU A 38 -15.22 -2.01 7.20
C LEU A 38 -15.96 -2.94 6.25
N MET A 39 -15.31 -3.99 5.76
CA MET A 39 -15.91 -4.92 4.81
C MET A 39 -16.94 -5.84 5.44
N GLN A 40 -16.89 -6.05 6.74
CA GLN A 40 -17.88 -6.85 7.46
C GLN A 40 -19.19 -6.12 7.70
N ARG A 41 -19.24 -4.80 7.51
CA ARG A 41 -20.46 -4.02 7.70
C ARG A 41 -21.48 -4.32 6.60
N PRO A 42 -22.77 -4.49 6.94
CA PRO A 42 -23.78 -4.90 5.96
C PRO A 42 -24.35 -3.77 5.11
N ASP A 43 -23.97 -2.53 5.37
CA ASP A 43 -24.57 -1.34 4.76
C ASP A 43 -23.92 -0.90 3.45
N HIS A 44 -22.97 -1.69 2.93
CA HIS A 44 -22.28 -1.38 1.67
C HIS A 44 -21.74 -2.66 1.01
N THR A 45 -21.45 -2.57 -0.28
CA THR A 45 -20.85 -3.65 -1.06
C THR A 45 -19.50 -3.27 -1.67
N CYS A 46 -19.18 -1.99 -1.65
CA CYS A 46 -17.93 -1.46 -2.18
C CYS A 46 -17.44 -0.30 -1.33
N VAL A 47 -16.18 -0.30 -0.98
CA VAL A 47 -15.55 0.73 -0.16
C VAL A 47 -14.37 1.32 -0.92
N LEU A 48 -14.30 2.64 -0.99
CA LEU A 48 -13.11 3.35 -1.44
C LEU A 48 -12.34 3.85 -0.22
N ALA A 49 -11.12 3.37 -0.04
CA ALA A 49 -10.24 3.83 1.03
C ALA A 49 -9.05 4.57 0.43
N VAL A 50 -8.69 5.69 1.02
CA VAL A 50 -7.53 6.48 0.60
C VAL A 50 -6.47 6.38 1.68
N SER A 51 -5.25 6.07 1.28
CA SER A 51 -4.14 5.90 2.20
C SER A 51 -2.82 6.34 1.53
N HIS A 52 -1.71 5.94 2.10
CA HIS A 52 -0.37 6.31 1.66
C HIS A 52 0.41 5.08 1.21
N GLY A 53 1.43 5.29 0.37
CA GLY A 53 2.17 4.22 -0.28
C GLY A 53 2.69 3.15 0.65
N SER A 54 3.35 3.52 1.75
CA SER A 54 3.91 2.54 2.68
C SER A 54 2.83 1.71 3.40
N ALA A 55 1.74 2.35 3.83
CA ALA A 55 0.64 1.64 4.46
C ALA A 55 -0.07 0.70 3.49
N ILE A 56 -0.28 1.15 2.26
CA ILE A 56 -0.87 0.33 1.19
C ILE A 56 0.02 -0.87 0.89
N LYS A 57 1.35 -0.65 0.82
CA LYS A 57 2.31 -1.73 0.60
C LYS A 57 2.22 -2.79 1.70
N GLU A 58 2.11 -2.37 2.96
CA GLU A 58 1.99 -3.30 4.08
C GLU A 58 0.72 -4.15 3.97
N PHE A 59 -0.38 -3.55 3.59
CA PHE A 59 -1.62 -4.27 3.37
C PHE A 59 -1.51 -5.22 2.17
N MET A 60 -0.94 -4.76 1.06
CA MET A 60 -0.72 -5.57 -0.12
C MET A 60 0.16 -6.79 0.18
N ASP A 61 1.23 -6.60 0.93
CA ASP A 61 2.13 -7.69 1.32
C ASP A 61 1.42 -8.71 2.22
N HIS A 62 0.56 -8.24 3.11
CA HIS A 62 -0.26 -9.13 3.92
C HIS A 62 -1.18 -10.00 3.04
N VAL A 63 -1.85 -9.39 2.07
CA VAL A 63 -2.76 -10.09 1.16
C VAL A 63 -2.02 -11.09 0.29
N LYS A 64 -0.85 -10.73 -0.21
CA LYS A 64 -0.01 -11.64 -1.01
C LYS A 64 0.56 -12.79 -0.21
N GLY A 65 0.74 -12.62 1.09
CA GLY A 65 1.27 -13.66 1.97
C GLY A 65 2.64 -14.17 1.52
N ALA A 66 2.74 -15.45 1.23
CA ALA A 66 4.00 -16.07 0.80
C ALA A 66 4.53 -15.57 -0.56
N ALA A 67 3.67 -14.95 -1.38
CA ALA A 67 4.06 -14.35 -2.65
C ALA A 67 4.59 -12.91 -2.50
N ALA A 68 4.52 -12.34 -1.30
CA ALA A 68 5.03 -11.00 -1.04
C ALA A 68 6.56 -10.99 -1.08
N ASP A 69 7.11 -9.96 -1.72
CA ASP A 69 8.56 -9.72 -1.74
C ASP A 69 8.83 -8.37 -1.06
N GLU A 70 9.67 -8.38 -0.03
CA GLU A 70 10.05 -7.15 0.67
C GLU A 70 10.73 -6.13 -0.26
N ARG A 71 11.24 -6.59 -1.40
CA ARG A 71 11.87 -5.73 -2.41
C ARG A 71 10.87 -5.11 -3.37
N ASP A 72 9.61 -5.54 -3.33
CA ASP A 72 8.57 -4.95 -4.14
C ASP A 72 8.45 -3.46 -3.80
N ARG A 73 8.28 -2.66 -4.83
CA ARG A 73 8.18 -1.23 -4.65
C ARG A 73 6.87 -0.84 -3.98
N VAL A 74 6.93 0.21 -3.20
CA VAL A 74 5.73 0.92 -2.73
C VAL A 74 4.96 1.38 -3.97
N PRO A 75 3.63 1.17 -4.01
CA PRO A 75 2.84 1.68 -5.13
C PRO A 75 3.04 3.17 -5.34
N GLY A 76 3.17 3.57 -6.59
CA GLY A 76 3.35 4.98 -6.94
C GLY A 76 2.12 5.82 -6.58
N ASN A 77 2.31 7.14 -6.54
CA ASN A 77 1.22 8.07 -6.28
C ASN A 77 0.08 7.89 -7.30
N CYS A 78 -1.13 8.11 -6.84
CA CYS A 78 -2.35 7.98 -7.67
C CYS A 78 -2.59 6.56 -8.19
N SER A 79 -1.98 5.55 -7.59
CA SER A 79 -2.31 4.15 -7.87
C SER A 79 -3.61 3.76 -7.20
N VAL A 80 -4.37 2.90 -7.87
CA VAL A 80 -5.58 2.29 -7.31
C VAL A 80 -5.36 0.79 -7.26
N LEU A 81 -5.52 0.21 -6.08
CA LEU A 81 -5.44 -1.22 -5.87
C LEU A 81 -6.86 -1.74 -5.61
N HIS A 82 -7.27 -2.72 -6.39
CA HIS A 82 -8.57 -3.35 -6.24
C HIS A 82 -8.41 -4.68 -5.51
N PHE A 83 -9.07 -4.78 -4.37
CA PHE A 83 -9.11 -6.00 -3.57
C PHE A 83 -10.53 -6.53 -3.52
N ALA A 84 -10.68 -7.84 -3.62
CA ALA A 84 -11.94 -8.53 -3.37
C ALA A 84 -11.93 -9.10 -1.95
N PHE A 85 -13.05 -8.97 -1.25
CA PHE A 85 -13.22 -9.49 0.09
C PHE A 85 -14.16 -10.69 0.09
N ASP A 86 -13.72 -11.78 0.70
CA ASP A 86 -14.54 -12.97 0.93
C ASP A 86 -15.09 -12.93 2.35
N ASP A 87 -16.38 -12.75 2.49
CA ASP A 87 -17.05 -12.64 3.78
C ASP A 87 -17.20 -13.96 4.54
N GLU A 88 -16.99 -15.09 3.87
CA GLU A 88 -16.99 -16.40 4.55
C GLU A 88 -15.67 -16.65 5.28
N SER A 89 -14.55 -16.28 4.64
CA SER A 89 -13.22 -16.50 5.20
C SER A 89 -12.62 -15.24 5.84
N ASP A 90 -13.26 -14.09 5.69
CA ASP A 90 -12.74 -12.76 6.11
C ASP A 90 -11.36 -12.47 5.53
N THR A 91 -11.14 -12.84 4.27
CA THR A 91 -9.87 -12.65 3.58
C THR A 91 -9.99 -11.76 2.35
N PHE A 92 -8.88 -11.15 1.97
CA PHE A 92 -8.77 -10.31 0.78
C PHE A 92 -7.97 -11.00 -0.30
N GLU A 93 -8.30 -10.70 -1.55
CA GLU A 93 -7.52 -11.07 -2.73
C GLU A 93 -7.21 -9.80 -3.52
N LEU A 94 -5.96 -9.65 -3.96
CA LEU A 94 -5.58 -8.56 -4.85
C LEU A 94 -6.02 -8.90 -6.28
N VAL A 95 -6.97 -8.14 -6.79
CA VAL A 95 -7.54 -8.36 -8.13
C VAL A 95 -6.75 -7.63 -9.19
N GLU A 96 -6.43 -6.35 -8.95
CA GLU A 96 -5.82 -5.49 -9.95
C GLU A 96 -5.07 -4.34 -9.29
N VAL A 97 -3.98 -3.93 -9.91
CA VAL A 97 -3.27 -2.69 -9.59
C VAL A 97 -3.34 -1.79 -10.82
N PHE A 98 -3.90 -0.60 -10.65
CA PHE A 98 -4.04 0.39 -11.71
C PHE A 98 -3.16 1.59 -11.38
N THR A 99 -2.12 1.81 -12.19
CA THR A 99 -1.11 2.83 -11.95
C THR A 99 -1.42 4.13 -12.68
N GLN A 100 -0.69 5.18 -12.31
CA GLN A 100 -0.75 6.45 -13.03
C GLN A 100 -0.42 6.29 -14.52
N GLU A 101 0.52 5.42 -14.85
CA GLU A 101 0.87 5.12 -16.24
C GLU A 101 -0.27 4.47 -17.00
N ASP A 102 -1.03 3.60 -16.35
CA ASP A 102 -2.21 2.98 -16.94
C ASP A 102 -3.29 4.00 -17.29
N TYR A 103 -3.53 4.96 -16.39
CA TYR A 103 -4.44 6.08 -16.66
C TYR A 103 -3.97 6.92 -17.85
N ALA A 104 -2.70 7.27 -17.86
CA ALA A 104 -2.13 8.07 -18.94
C ALA A 104 -2.28 7.36 -20.28
N ARG A 105 -2.06 6.07 -20.30
CA ARG A 105 -2.19 5.24 -21.51
C ARG A 105 -3.64 5.21 -22.01
N GLU A 106 -4.61 5.00 -21.12
CA GLU A 106 -6.02 4.98 -21.49
C GLU A 106 -6.51 6.33 -22.01
N LEU A 107 -6.01 7.42 -21.45
CA LEU A 107 -6.39 8.78 -21.84
C LEU A 107 -5.57 9.35 -22.99
N GLY A 108 -4.57 8.63 -23.47
CA GLY A 108 -3.68 9.10 -24.52
C GLY A 108 -2.74 10.23 -24.06
N LEU A 109 -2.42 10.28 -22.76
CA LEU A 109 -1.58 11.30 -22.16
C LEU A 109 -0.19 10.75 -21.88
N GLU A 110 0.81 11.64 -21.80
CA GLU A 110 2.13 11.23 -21.29
C GLU A 110 2.06 10.99 -19.78
N PRO A 111 2.71 9.91 -19.28
CA PRO A 111 2.82 9.68 -17.86
C PRO A 111 3.48 10.86 -17.14
N LEU A 112 2.93 11.25 -15.99
CA LEU A 112 3.47 12.36 -15.19
C LEU A 112 4.93 12.12 -14.80
N ALA A 113 5.31 10.89 -14.55
CA ALA A 113 6.69 10.54 -14.23
C ALA A 113 7.68 10.94 -15.33
N ALA A 114 7.30 10.80 -16.60
CA ALA A 114 8.14 11.23 -17.73
C ALA A 114 8.24 12.75 -17.81
N ALA A 115 7.20 13.48 -17.43
CA ALA A 115 7.16 14.93 -17.44
C ALA A 115 8.04 15.58 -16.36
N VAL A 116 8.25 14.91 -15.23
CA VAL A 116 9.03 15.43 -14.10
C VAL A 116 10.47 14.89 -14.07
N GLY A 117 10.85 14.09 -15.07
CA GLY A 117 12.19 13.50 -15.14
C GLY A 117 12.36 12.24 -14.30
N PRO A 118 13.62 11.76 -14.15
CA PRO A 118 13.88 10.51 -13.45
C PRO A 118 13.35 10.51 -12.03
N GLN A 119 12.66 9.46 -11.68
CA GLN A 119 12.17 9.28 -10.30
C GLN A 119 13.33 8.86 -9.40
N ARG A 120 13.34 9.39 -8.20
CA ARG A 120 14.27 8.95 -7.17
C ARG A 120 13.82 7.58 -6.67
N GLY A 121 14.69 6.63 -6.85
CA GLY A 121 14.43 5.24 -6.53
C GLY A 121 14.09 4.95 -5.10
#